data_d6e42d13ba8c2d0e763c96f0e5a7b641
#
_entry.id   d6e42d13ba8c2d0e763c96f0e5a7b641
#
_cell.length_a   1.000
_cell.length_b   1.000
_cell.length_c   1.000
_cell.angle_alpha   90.00
_cell.angle_beta   90.00
_cell.angle_gamma   90.00
#
_symmetry.space_group_name_H-M   'P 1'
#
loop_
_entity.id
_entity.type
_entity.pdbx_description
1 polymer ?
#
loop_
_entity_poly.entity_id
_entity_poly.type
_entity_poly.pdbx_seq_one_letter_code
_entity_poly.pdbx_strand_id
1 'polypeptide(L)'
;MGKSDKASLTRRLRVPRSKVRLADYDTSATPGFSGIKSDGDGALRALASTLADLQERLYANAKAGDSRSLLLVLQGMDTSGKVGTVRSAVGIFDPQGVQLKSFKAPTPVERKHDFLWRIEKEVPAAGMVGIFDRSHYEDVLIARVRKLAPAKEIERRYRAINEFEARLAASGTVIVKCMLHISAAEQRKRLRARPDDPTKHWKFNPGDIDERALWSDYRRAYELALERCNTDAAPWLVVPSDKKWYRNWAVARVLLEALEALGLAWPKGTFEVDEQKQRLAAT
;
A
#
# COMPACT_ATOMS: atom_id res chain seq x y z
N MET A 1 -20.69 -16.73 -7.88
CA MET A 1 -20.24 -15.35 -8.09
C MET A 1 -21.31 -14.40 -7.57
N GLY A 2 -21.16 -13.92 -6.32
CA GLY A 2 -22.18 -13.21 -5.60
C GLY A 2 -22.34 -11.75 -6.04
N LYS A 3 -23.48 -11.13 -5.69
CA LYS A 3 -23.86 -9.72 -5.95
C LYS A 3 -22.84 -8.66 -5.49
N SER A 4 -21.82 -9.04 -4.69
CA SER A 4 -20.73 -8.19 -4.18
C SER A 4 -19.76 -7.64 -5.26
N ASP A 5 -19.59 -8.34 -6.39
CA ASP A 5 -18.50 -8.08 -7.34
C ASP A 5 -18.69 -6.82 -8.21
N LYS A 6 -19.95 -6.39 -8.43
CA LYS A 6 -20.21 -5.18 -9.24
C LYS A 6 -19.91 -3.85 -8.54
N ALA A 7 -19.78 -3.85 -7.24
CA ALA A 7 -19.57 -2.65 -6.41
C ALA A 7 -18.17 -2.51 -5.83
N SER A 8 -17.25 -3.48 -6.04
CA SER A 8 -15.88 -3.48 -5.46
C SER A 8 -15.09 -2.25 -5.89
N LEU A 9 -14.56 -1.52 -4.91
CA LEU A 9 -13.69 -0.37 -5.15
C LEU A 9 -12.37 -0.80 -5.78
N THR A 10 -11.82 -1.93 -5.34
CA THR A 10 -10.61 -2.53 -5.92
C THR A 10 -10.73 -2.68 -7.43
N ARG A 11 -11.87 -3.19 -7.92
CA ARG A 11 -12.11 -3.32 -9.36
C ARG A 11 -12.18 -1.98 -10.08
N ARG A 12 -12.76 -0.94 -9.46
CA ARG A 12 -12.87 0.41 -10.04
C ARG A 12 -11.54 1.13 -10.15
N LEU A 13 -10.61 0.85 -9.23
CA LEU A 13 -9.28 1.46 -9.17
C LEU A 13 -8.21 0.64 -9.91
N ARG A 14 -8.54 -0.61 -10.29
CA ARG A 14 -7.59 -1.51 -10.95
C ARG A 14 -7.17 -0.97 -12.31
N VAL A 15 -5.86 -0.95 -12.53
CA VAL A 15 -5.26 -0.59 -13.82
C VAL A 15 -5.54 -1.69 -14.85
N PRO A 16 -5.97 -1.36 -16.07
CA PRO A 16 -6.14 -2.36 -17.14
C PRO A 16 -4.78 -2.91 -17.58
N ARG A 17 -4.79 -4.13 -18.14
CA ARG A 17 -3.60 -4.76 -18.74
C ARG A 17 -3.33 -4.23 -20.15
N SER A 18 -3.14 -2.94 -20.27
CA SER A 18 -2.91 -2.24 -21.52
C SER A 18 -1.96 -1.09 -21.28
N LYS A 19 -1.65 -0.34 -22.32
CA LYS A 19 -0.86 0.89 -22.19
C LYS A 19 -1.54 1.85 -21.22
N VAL A 20 -0.78 2.34 -20.24
CA VAL A 20 -1.26 3.24 -19.19
C VAL A 20 -0.82 4.68 -19.49
N ARG A 21 -1.78 5.59 -19.43
CA ARG A 21 -1.51 7.03 -19.49
C ARG A 21 -2.07 7.65 -18.21
N LEU A 22 -1.22 8.08 -17.32
CA LEU A 22 -1.65 8.70 -16.05
C LEU A 22 -2.44 9.99 -16.25
N ALA A 23 -2.32 10.63 -17.41
CA ALA A 23 -3.14 11.79 -17.78
C ALA A 23 -4.63 11.44 -17.94
N ASP A 24 -4.98 10.18 -18.18
CA ASP A 24 -6.36 9.74 -18.36
C ASP A 24 -7.06 9.46 -17.00
N TYR A 25 -6.33 9.55 -15.88
CA TYR A 25 -6.85 9.37 -14.53
C TYR A 25 -7.00 10.71 -13.83
N ASP A 26 -8.25 11.10 -13.52
CA ASP A 26 -8.53 12.32 -12.76
C ASP A 26 -8.06 12.16 -11.32
N THR A 27 -7.07 12.97 -10.92
CA THR A 27 -6.46 12.97 -9.58
C THR A 27 -7.40 13.44 -8.48
N SER A 28 -8.50 14.11 -8.84
CA SER A 28 -9.54 14.65 -7.95
C SER A 28 -10.82 13.82 -7.92
N ALA A 29 -10.93 12.79 -8.77
CA ALA A 29 -12.09 11.90 -8.82
C ALA A 29 -12.32 11.16 -7.49
N THR A 30 -13.54 10.65 -7.33
CA THR A 30 -13.94 9.87 -6.15
C THR A 30 -14.64 8.57 -6.55
N PRO A 31 -13.99 7.67 -7.34
CA PRO A 31 -14.61 6.43 -7.78
C PRO A 31 -15.20 5.64 -6.61
N GLY A 32 -16.45 5.21 -6.75
CA GLY A 32 -17.13 4.42 -5.72
C GLY A 32 -17.57 5.19 -4.49
N PHE A 33 -17.41 6.52 -4.46
CA PHE A 33 -17.86 7.37 -3.35
C PHE A 33 -18.64 8.58 -3.86
N SER A 34 -19.85 8.76 -3.33
CA SER A 34 -20.65 9.96 -3.54
C SER A 34 -20.75 10.73 -2.23
N GLY A 35 -20.39 12.03 -2.25
CA GLY A 35 -20.43 12.87 -1.06
C GLY A 35 -19.23 13.82 -0.96
N ILE A 36 -19.18 14.53 0.16
CA ILE A 36 -18.17 15.52 0.48
C ILE A 36 -17.16 15.01 1.53
N LYS A 37 -16.25 15.87 1.96
CA LYS A 37 -15.18 15.51 2.90
C LYS A 37 -15.71 14.95 4.23
N SER A 38 -16.75 15.56 4.83
CA SER A 38 -17.33 15.10 6.09
C SER A 38 -17.88 13.66 5.98
N ASP A 39 -18.51 13.36 4.85
CA ASP A 39 -19.07 12.03 4.59
C ASP A 39 -17.96 10.99 4.43
N GLY A 40 -16.87 11.37 3.73
CA GLY A 40 -15.69 10.51 3.58
C GLY A 40 -14.97 10.24 4.89
N ASP A 41 -14.81 11.26 5.74
CA ASP A 41 -14.23 11.11 7.08
C ASP A 41 -15.15 10.23 7.98
N GLY A 42 -16.47 10.36 7.85
CA GLY A 42 -17.46 9.50 8.51
C GLY A 42 -17.39 8.05 8.02
N ALA A 43 -17.35 7.87 6.70
CA ALA A 43 -17.25 6.55 6.09
C ALA A 43 -15.94 5.81 6.47
N LEU A 44 -14.81 6.54 6.54
CA LEU A 44 -13.56 5.95 7.01
C LEU A 44 -13.67 5.44 8.46
N ARG A 45 -14.27 6.25 9.36
CA ARG A 45 -14.50 5.83 10.75
C ARG A 45 -15.41 4.60 10.85
N ALA A 46 -16.42 4.50 9.99
CA ALA A 46 -17.32 3.35 9.95
C ALA A 46 -16.63 2.03 9.54
N LEU A 47 -15.51 2.07 8.83
CA LEU A 47 -14.73 0.87 8.48
C LEU A 47 -13.86 0.37 9.64
N ALA A 48 -13.59 1.19 10.65
CA ALA A 48 -12.52 0.96 11.61
C ALA A 48 -12.70 -0.34 12.40
N SER A 49 -13.90 -0.60 12.96
CA SER A 49 -14.15 -1.81 13.77
C SER A 49 -14.00 -3.10 12.96
N THR A 50 -14.52 -3.12 11.73
CA THR A 50 -14.43 -4.30 10.86
C THR A 50 -13.01 -4.55 10.39
N LEU A 51 -12.25 -3.49 10.08
CA LEU A 51 -10.84 -3.59 9.71
C LEU A 51 -9.99 -4.14 10.86
N ALA A 52 -10.21 -3.63 12.09
CA ALA A 52 -9.50 -4.09 13.27
C ALA A 52 -9.82 -5.57 13.56
N ASP A 53 -11.08 -5.98 13.54
CA ASP A 53 -11.52 -7.37 13.77
C ASP A 53 -10.91 -8.33 12.73
N LEU A 54 -10.94 -7.98 11.46
CA LEU A 54 -10.36 -8.82 10.40
C LEU A 54 -8.83 -8.92 10.51
N GLN A 55 -8.16 -7.86 10.87
CA GLN A 55 -6.71 -7.89 11.10
C GLN A 55 -6.35 -8.74 12.32
N GLU A 56 -7.12 -8.66 13.40
CA GLU A 56 -6.93 -9.49 14.58
C GLU A 56 -7.16 -10.98 14.26
N ARG A 57 -8.19 -11.31 13.46
CA ARG A 57 -8.39 -12.69 12.96
C ARG A 57 -7.22 -13.16 12.11
N LEU A 58 -6.66 -12.31 11.23
CA LEU A 58 -5.47 -12.66 10.44
C LEU A 58 -4.30 -13.04 11.36
N TYR A 59 -4.05 -12.22 12.38
CA TYR A 59 -2.99 -12.44 13.36
C TYR A 59 -3.23 -13.73 14.20
N ALA A 60 -4.45 -13.93 14.67
CA ALA A 60 -4.83 -15.10 15.46
C ALA A 60 -4.70 -16.42 14.67
N ASN A 61 -5.10 -16.41 13.38
CA ASN A 61 -4.99 -17.60 12.52
C ASN A 61 -3.53 -18.02 12.31
N ALA A 62 -2.59 -17.07 12.25
CA ALA A 62 -1.16 -17.41 12.16
C ALA A 62 -0.64 -18.14 13.40
N LYS A 63 -1.17 -17.84 14.60
CA LYS A 63 -0.87 -18.59 15.83
C LYS A 63 -1.38 -20.04 15.76
N ALA A 64 -2.37 -20.29 14.92
CA ALA A 64 -2.92 -21.62 14.65
C ALA A 64 -2.29 -22.30 13.41
N GLY A 65 -1.23 -21.72 12.81
CA GLY A 65 -0.47 -22.32 11.72
C GLY A 65 -0.86 -21.83 10.32
N ASP A 66 -1.72 -20.82 10.19
CA ASP A 66 -2.06 -20.20 8.89
C ASP A 66 -0.86 -19.38 8.38
N SER A 67 -0.53 -19.52 7.10
CA SER A 67 0.60 -18.83 6.46
C SER A 67 0.24 -17.48 5.83
N ARG A 68 -1.05 -17.12 5.79
CA ARG A 68 -1.52 -15.92 5.09
C ARG A 68 -1.01 -14.64 5.75
N SER A 69 -0.75 -13.65 4.92
CA SER A 69 -0.38 -12.29 5.31
C SER A 69 -0.92 -11.28 4.30
N LEU A 70 -0.87 -10.00 4.61
CA LEU A 70 -1.22 -8.93 3.69
C LEU A 70 -0.04 -7.97 3.55
N LEU A 71 0.28 -7.56 2.32
CA LEU A 71 1.29 -6.55 2.04
C LEU A 71 0.67 -5.36 1.29
N LEU A 72 0.61 -4.20 1.94
CA LEU A 72 0.26 -2.93 1.30
C LEU A 72 1.52 -2.24 0.77
N VAL A 73 1.60 -2.05 -0.54
CA VAL A 73 2.65 -1.27 -1.20
C VAL A 73 2.11 0.10 -1.56
N LEU A 74 2.66 1.15 -0.95
CA LEU A 74 2.31 2.54 -1.23
C LEU A 74 3.38 3.20 -2.08
N GLN A 75 3.01 3.57 -3.30
CA GLN A 75 3.84 4.33 -4.22
C GLN A 75 3.15 5.64 -4.63
N GLY A 76 3.92 6.60 -5.09
CA GLY A 76 3.41 7.89 -5.55
C GLY A 76 4.47 8.97 -5.40
N MET A 77 4.31 10.04 -6.17
CA MET A 77 5.18 11.20 -6.18
C MET A 77 5.29 11.83 -4.77
N ASP A 78 6.29 12.66 -4.55
CA ASP A 78 6.42 13.35 -3.28
C ASP A 78 5.16 14.15 -2.96
N THR A 79 4.84 14.20 -1.67
CA THR A 79 3.59 14.78 -1.15
C THR A 79 2.28 14.10 -1.59
N SER A 80 2.31 12.99 -2.35
CA SER A 80 1.09 12.25 -2.71
C SER A 80 0.29 11.79 -1.48
N GLY A 81 0.97 11.65 -0.32
CA GLY A 81 0.34 11.44 0.99
C GLY A 81 0.51 10.05 1.57
N LYS A 82 1.55 9.33 1.19
CA LYS A 82 1.89 8.01 1.74
C LYS A 82 1.82 7.97 3.28
N VAL A 83 2.58 8.84 3.96
CA VAL A 83 2.55 8.95 5.44
C VAL A 83 1.15 9.26 5.99
N GLY A 84 0.38 10.11 5.29
CA GLY A 84 -1.00 10.44 5.71
C GLY A 84 -1.94 9.25 5.56
N THR A 85 -1.75 8.42 4.54
CA THR A 85 -2.49 7.17 4.32
C THR A 85 -2.15 6.15 5.41
N VAL A 86 -0.86 5.95 5.72
CA VAL A 86 -0.45 5.08 6.82
C VAL A 86 -1.12 5.51 8.12
N ARG A 87 -1.05 6.80 8.49
CA ARG A 87 -1.67 7.30 9.72
C ARG A 87 -3.18 7.05 9.78
N SER A 88 -3.89 7.25 8.67
CA SER A 88 -5.36 7.26 8.67
C SER A 88 -5.99 5.91 8.37
N ALA A 89 -5.41 5.12 7.46
CA ALA A 89 -5.95 3.83 7.04
C ALA A 89 -5.32 2.66 7.80
N VAL A 90 -4.00 2.73 8.06
CA VAL A 90 -3.27 1.67 8.77
C VAL A 90 -3.31 1.87 10.28
N GLY A 91 -3.39 3.12 10.75
CA GLY A 91 -3.49 3.44 12.17
C GLY A 91 -4.79 2.94 12.86
N ILE A 92 -5.65 2.25 12.12
CA ILE A 92 -6.83 1.53 12.61
C ILE A 92 -6.45 0.16 13.18
N PHE A 93 -5.39 -0.46 12.67
CA PHE A 93 -4.95 -1.81 13.04
C PHE A 93 -4.23 -1.83 14.39
N ASP A 94 -4.31 -2.97 15.07
CA ASP A 94 -3.47 -3.23 16.26
C ASP A 94 -1.99 -3.26 15.84
N PRO A 95 -1.13 -2.45 16.50
CA PRO A 95 0.30 -2.40 16.20
C PRO A 95 1.01 -3.76 16.25
N GLN A 96 0.56 -4.69 17.09
CA GLN A 96 1.16 -6.04 17.20
C GLN A 96 1.06 -6.84 15.89
N GLY A 97 0.03 -6.59 15.08
CA GLY A 97 -0.19 -7.24 13.79
C GLY A 97 0.31 -6.44 12.60
N VAL A 98 1.11 -5.37 12.81
CA VAL A 98 1.54 -4.46 11.75
C VAL A 98 3.06 -4.38 11.67
N GLN A 99 3.59 -4.50 10.46
CA GLN A 99 5.00 -4.27 10.16
C GLN A 99 5.14 -3.14 9.14
N LEU A 100 5.66 -2.00 9.57
CA LEU A 100 5.87 -0.82 8.71
C LEU A 100 7.34 -0.67 8.33
N LYS A 101 7.60 -0.60 7.02
CA LYS A 101 8.92 -0.26 6.48
C LYS A 101 8.84 0.90 5.51
N SER A 102 9.64 1.94 5.78
CA SER A 102 9.88 3.04 4.83
C SER A 102 11.22 2.82 4.14
N PHE A 103 11.18 2.62 2.82
CA PHE A 103 12.41 2.43 2.03
C PHE A 103 13.00 3.77 1.60
N LYS A 104 14.24 4.01 2.01
CA LYS A 104 15.07 5.15 1.61
C LYS A 104 16.11 4.70 0.57
N ALA A 105 17.01 5.61 0.19
CA ALA A 105 18.16 5.25 -0.64
C ALA A 105 18.91 4.06 -0.01
N PRO A 106 19.36 3.09 -0.82
CA PRO A 106 20.06 1.91 -0.30
C PRO A 106 21.38 2.30 0.39
N THR A 107 21.64 1.67 1.53
CA THR A 107 22.88 1.80 2.28
C THR A 107 24.07 1.20 1.50
N PRO A 108 25.33 1.48 1.89
CA PRO A 108 26.50 0.85 1.27
C PRO A 108 26.48 -0.69 1.33
N VAL A 109 25.91 -1.26 2.39
CA VAL A 109 25.76 -2.73 2.53
C VAL A 109 24.71 -3.25 1.55
N GLU A 110 23.52 -2.64 1.50
CA GLU A 110 22.44 -3.02 0.60
C GLU A 110 22.85 -2.96 -0.87
N ARG A 111 23.69 -1.99 -1.25
CA ARG A 111 24.22 -1.85 -2.63
C ARG A 111 25.15 -2.98 -3.08
N LYS A 112 25.67 -3.80 -2.16
CA LYS A 112 26.48 -4.99 -2.50
C LYS A 112 25.66 -6.20 -2.87
N HIS A 113 24.35 -6.14 -2.68
CA HIS A 113 23.39 -7.21 -2.95
C HIS A 113 22.47 -6.86 -4.11
N ASP A 114 21.71 -7.84 -4.59
CA ASP A 114 20.60 -7.57 -5.51
C ASP A 114 19.59 -6.62 -4.85
N PHE A 115 18.93 -5.78 -5.64
CA PHE A 115 18.02 -4.76 -5.15
C PHE A 115 16.85 -5.32 -4.32
N LEU A 116 16.45 -6.57 -4.57
CA LEU A 116 15.39 -7.24 -3.80
C LEU A 116 15.85 -7.76 -2.44
N TRP A 117 17.15 -7.94 -2.20
CA TRP A 117 17.65 -8.48 -0.94
C TRP A 117 17.18 -7.71 0.31
N ARG A 118 17.18 -6.37 0.26
CA ARG A 118 16.69 -5.53 1.36
C ARG A 118 15.16 -5.58 1.50
N ILE A 119 14.46 -5.88 0.41
CA ILE A 119 13.01 -5.98 0.36
C ILE A 119 12.55 -7.31 0.96
N GLU A 120 13.22 -8.40 0.61
CA GLU A 120 12.91 -9.75 1.08
C GLU A 120 12.98 -9.88 2.60
N LYS A 121 13.87 -9.12 3.25
CA LYS A 121 14.00 -9.07 4.72
C LYS A 121 12.82 -8.41 5.43
N GLU A 122 12.04 -7.62 4.73
CA GLU A 122 10.95 -6.82 5.29
C GLU A 122 9.57 -7.35 4.86
N VAL A 123 9.54 -8.49 4.18
CA VAL A 123 8.27 -9.17 3.83
C VAL A 123 7.53 -9.54 5.12
N PRO A 124 6.21 -9.27 5.19
CA PRO A 124 5.45 -9.58 6.39
C PRO A 124 5.44 -11.08 6.68
N ALA A 125 5.66 -11.43 7.94
CA ALA A 125 5.46 -12.79 8.41
C ALA A 125 3.98 -13.19 8.35
N ALA A 126 3.69 -14.48 8.50
CA ALA A 126 2.33 -14.99 8.62
C ALA A 126 1.54 -14.21 9.69
N GLY A 127 0.29 -13.88 9.39
CA GLY A 127 -0.59 -13.12 10.27
C GLY A 127 -0.37 -11.61 10.29
N MET A 128 0.68 -11.12 9.66
CA MET A 128 1.01 -9.69 9.70
C MET A 128 0.41 -8.93 8.53
N VAL A 129 0.10 -7.66 8.79
CA VAL A 129 -0.14 -6.65 7.76
C VAL A 129 1.14 -5.85 7.56
N GLY A 130 1.87 -6.15 6.48
CA GLY A 130 3.06 -5.41 6.07
C GLY A 130 2.70 -4.13 5.32
N ILE A 131 3.41 -3.04 5.60
CA ILE A 131 3.24 -1.77 4.90
C ILE A 131 4.58 -1.31 4.37
N PHE A 132 4.68 -1.15 3.06
CA PHE A 132 5.83 -0.57 2.39
C PHE A 132 5.52 0.88 2.00
N ASP A 133 6.05 1.87 2.75
CA ASP A 133 6.11 3.26 2.32
C ASP A 133 7.31 3.44 1.38
N ARG A 134 7.05 3.54 0.08
CA ARG A 134 7.94 3.20 -1.02
C ARG A 134 8.26 1.69 -0.99
N SER A 135 9.01 1.18 -1.96
CA SER A 135 9.26 -0.26 -2.04
C SER A 135 10.39 -0.59 -3.02
N HIS A 136 10.46 -1.85 -3.45
CA HIS A 136 11.28 -2.32 -4.57
C HIS A 136 11.02 -1.58 -5.90
N TYR A 137 9.90 -0.87 -6.02
CA TYR A 137 9.61 -0.04 -7.18
C TYR A 137 10.51 1.19 -7.30
N GLU A 138 11.14 1.68 -6.22
CA GLU A 138 12.14 2.74 -6.29
C GLU A 138 13.28 2.37 -7.26
N ASP A 139 13.61 1.09 -7.33
CA ASP A 139 14.67 0.55 -8.18
C ASP A 139 14.34 0.49 -9.69
N VAL A 140 13.09 0.83 -10.07
CA VAL A 140 12.65 1.05 -11.46
C VAL A 140 12.04 2.44 -11.68
N LEU A 141 11.80 3.20 -10.62
CA LEU A 141 11.29 4.58 -10.66
C LEU A 141 12.46 5.58 -10.60
N ILE A 142 12.95 5.92 -9.41
CA ILE A 142 14.05 6.88 -9.26
C ILE A 142 15.32 6.37 -9.94
N ALA A 143 15.58 5.07 -9.90
CA ALA A 143 16.76 4.50 -10.58
C ALA A 143 16.73 4.74 -12.09
N ARG A 144 15.55 4.73 -12.72
CA ARG A 144 15.36 5.09 -14.13
C ARG A 144 15.51 6.59 -14.35
N VAL A 145 14.77 7.41 -13.58
CA VAL A 145 14.73 8.87 -13.74
C VAL A 145 16.11 9.49 -13.53
N ARG A 146 16.82 9.05 -12.50
CA ARG A 146 18.15 9.55 -12.15
C ARG A 146 19.29 8.76 -12.81
N LYS A 147 18.98 7.81 -13.71
CA LYS A 147 19.95 6.97 -14.43
C LYS A 147 20.95 6.27 -13.48
N LEU A 148 20.43 5.77 -12.34
CA LEU A 148 21.25 5.08 -11.31
C LEU A 148 21.62 3.64 -11.72
N ALA A 149 20.98 3.11 -12.77
CA ALA A 149 21.28 1.82 -13.36
C ALA A 149 21.13 1.87 -14.89
N PRO A 150 21.86 1.04 -15.63
CA PRO A 150 21.70 0.92 -17.09
C PRO A 150 20.29 0.49 -17.49
N ALA A 151 19.82 0.88 -18.67
CA ALA A 151 18.48 0.53 -19.16
C ALA A 151 18.24 -0.98 -19.16
N LYS A 152 19.21 -1.80 -19.56
CA LYS A 152 19.14 -3.28 -19.54
C LYS A 152 18.90 -3.82 -18.13
N GLU A 153 19.50 -3.21 -17.11
CA GLU A 153 19.31 -3.60 -15.71
C GLU A 153 17.89 -3.22 -15.23
N ILE A 154 17.39 -2.04 -15.59
CA ILE A 154 16.01 -1.65 -15.29
C ILE A 154 15.01 -2.64 -15.91
N GLU A 155 15.23 -3.09 -17.16
CA GLU A 155 14.40 -4.11 -17.80
C GLU A 155 14.46 -5.47 -17.07
N ARG A 156 15.62 -5.87 -16.57
CA ARG A 156 15.75 -7.07 -15.72
C ARG A 156 14.93 -6.93 -14.44
N ARG A 157 14.97 -5.75 -13.80
CA ARG A 157 14.29 -5.48 -12.53
C ARG A 157 12.77 -5.62 -12.64
N TYR A 158 12.14 -5.19 -13.73
CA TYR A 158 10.70 -5.41 -13.92
C TYR A 158 10.33 -6.89 -13.88
N ARG A 159 11.13 -7.77 -14.51
CA ARG A 159 10.91 -9.22 -14.47
C ARG A 159 11.12 -9.78 -13.07
N ALA A 160 12.23 -9.40 -12.42
CA ALA A 160 12.54 -9.85 -11.07
C ALA A 160 11.45 -9.43 -10.06
N ILE A 161 10.87 -8.23 -10.20
CA ILE A 161 9.74 -7.76 -9.40
C ILE A 161 8.53 -8.66 -9.59
N ASN A 162 8.16 -8.99 -10.84
CA ASN A 162 7.01 -9.85 -11.11
C ASN A 162 7.20 -11.26 -10.54
N GLU A 163 8.39 -11.81 -10.66
CA GLU A 163 8.75 -13.12 -10.09
C GLU A 163 8.70 -13.09 -8.56
N PHE A 164 9.23 -12.05 -7.94
CA PHE A 164 9.19 -11.85 -6.49
C PHE A 164 7.74 -11.76 -5.98
N GLU A 165 6.91 -10.91 -6.59
CA GLU A 165 5.51 -10.76 -6.21
C GLU A 165 4.70 -12.05 -6.41
N ALA A 166 4.98 -12.79 -7.49
CA ALA A 166 4.34 -14.09 -7.74
C ALA A 166 4.72 -15.13 -6.67
N ARG A 167 5.99 -15.17 -6.23
CA ARG A 167 6.43 -16.04 -5.12
C ARG A 167 5.73 -15.68 -3.82
N LEU A 168 5.61 -14.39 -3.49
CA LEU A 168 4.91 -13.93 -2.29
C LEU A 168 3.43 -14.34 -2.33
N ALA A 169 2.75 -14.13 -3.45
CA ALA A 169 1.37 -14.52 -3.61
C ALA A 169 1.19 -16.04 -3.48
N ALA A 170 2.08 -16.84 -4.06
CA ALA A 170 2.08 -18.30 -3.95
C ALA A 170 2.31 -18.78 -2.51
N SER A 171 3.02 -18.03 -1.68
CA SER A 171 3.24 -18.35 -0.26
C SER A 171 2.11 -17.87 0.67
N GLY A 172 1.03 -17.27 0.12
CA GLY A 172 -0.14 -16.86 0.90
C GLY A 172 -0.20 -15.36 1.22
N THR A 173 0.73 -14.54 0.71
CA THR A 173 0.70 -13.09 0.90
C THR A 173 -0.24 -12.44 -0.10
N VAL A 174 -1.30 -11.77 0.37
CA VAL A 174 -2.13 -10.90 -0.46
C VAL A 174 -1.44 -9.56 -0.66
N ILE A 175 -1.17 -9.20 -1.92
CA ILE A 175 -0.45 -7.97 -2.25
C ILE A 175 -1.43 -6.91 -2.76
N VAL A 176 -1.51 -5.78 -2.07
CA VAL A 176 -2.29 -4.59 -2.43
C VAL A 176 -1.33 -3.49 -2.84
N LYS A 177 -1.29 -3.16 -4.13
CA LYS A 177 -0.42 -2.09 -4.65
C LYS A 177 -1.22 -0.85 -4.99
N CYS A 178 -0.93 0.25 -4.28
CA CYS A 178 -1.59 1.54 -4.47
C CYS A 178 -0.60 2.59 -5.00
N MET A 179 -0.83 3.05 -6.23
CA MET A 179 -0.20 4.26 -6.76
C MET A 179 -1.06 5.45 -6.38
N LEU A 180 -0.57 6.28 -5.45
CA LEU A 180 -1.24 7.50 -5.00
C LEU A 180 -1.05 8.60 -6.04
N HIS A 181 -2.06 8.79 -6.89
CA HIS A 181 -2.00 9.68 -8.04
C HIS A 181 -2.40 11.10 -7.66
N ILE A 182 -1.43 12.02 -7.70
CA ILE A 182 -1.58 13.44 -7.36
C ILE A 182 -1.33 14.30 -8.59
N SER A 183 -2.02 15.45 -8.70
CA SER A 183 -1.73 16.44 -9.73
C SER A 183 -0.47 17.27 -9.41
N ALA A 184 0.17 17.79 -10.46
CA ALA A 184 1.32 18.69 -10.28
C ALA A 184 0.92 19.97 -9.53
N ALA A 185 -0.32 20.44 -9.71
CA ALA A 185 -0.83 21.61 -9.01
C ALA A 185 -0.99 21.35 -7.51
N GLU A 186 -1.61 20.23 -7.12
CA GLU A 186 -1.79 19.89 -5.71
C GLU A 186 -0.45 19.55 -5.06
N GLN A 187 0.49 18.90 -5.76
CA GLN A 187 1.84 18.69 -5.26
C GLN A 187 2.52 20.01 -4.90
N ARG A 188 2.50 20.98 -5.84
CA ARG A 188 3.08 22.33 -5.60
C ARG A 188 2.45 23.01 -4.39
N LYS A 189 1.13 22.94 -4.27
CA LYS A 189 0.39 23.49 -3.12
C LYS A 189 0.85 22.85 -1.81
N ARG A 190 0.99 21.54 -1.76
CA ARG A 190 1.44 20.81 -0.56
C ARG A 190 2.89 21.08 -0.20
N LEU A 191 3.77 21.24 -1.19
CA LEU A 191 5.17 21.61 -0.96
C LEU A 191 5.27 23.02 -0.40
N ARG A 192 4.55 23.99 -0.97
CA ARG A 192 4.52 25.37 -0.47
C ARG A 192 4.02 25.48 0.97
N ALA A 193 3.05 24.69 1.35
CA ALA A 193 2.53 24.67 2.72
C ALA A 193 3.50 24.12 3.78
N ARG A 194 4.66 23.60 3.41
CA ARG A 194 5.65 23.08 4.38
C ARG A 194 6.52 24.19 4.97
N PRO A 195 7.14 25.08 4.17
CA PRO A 195 7.87 26.23 4.71
C PRO A 195 6.97 27.21 5.48
N ASP A 196 5.69 27.34 5.10
CA ASP A 196 4.74 28.24 5.74
C ASP A 196 4.29 27.78 7.14
N ASP A 197 4.58 26.53 7.51
CA ASP A 197 4.16 25.93 8.78
C ASP A 197 5.37 25.39 9.56
N PRO A 198 5.79 26.05 10.66
CA PRO A 198 6.93 25.64 11.47
C PRO A 198 6.86 24.17 11.92
N THR A 199 5.66 23.64 12.15
CA THR A 199 5.46 22.23 12.54
C THR A 199 5.73 21.24 11.41
N LYS A 200 5.99 21.74 10.19
CA LYS A 200 6.26 20.96 8.98
C LYS A 200 7.67 21.18 8.41
N HIS A 201 8.47 22.08 8.97
CA HIS A 201 9.83 22.35 8.49
C HIS A 201 10.66 21.06 8.44
N TRP A 202 10.56 20.19 9.43
CA TRP A 202 11.26 18.91 9.47
C TRP A 202 10.91 17.94 8.30
N LYS A 203 9.81 18.20 7.60
CA LYS A 203 9.37 17.44 6.40
C LYS A 203 9.83 18.08 5.10
N PHE A 204 10.35 19.30 5.15
CA PHE A 204 10.76 20.01 3.95
C PHE A 204 12.18 19.60 3.57
N ASN A 205 12.34 19.15 2.33
CA ASN A 205 13.62 18.88 1.74
C ASN A 205 13.78 19.77 0.48
N PRO A 206 14.78 20.65 0.40
CA PRO A 206 15.05 21.44 -0.81
C PRO A 206 15.12 20.59 -2.08
N GLY A 207 15.66 19.37 -2.01
CA GLY A 207 15.72 18.43 -3.11
C GLY A 207 14.34 18.02 -3.67
N ASP A 208 13.25 18.18 -2.89
CA ASP A 208 11.88 17.94 -3.40
C ASP A 208 11.52 18.91 -4.55
N ILE A 209 12.15 20.10 -4.58
CA ILE A 209 11.97 21.10 -5.65
C ILE A 209 12.67 20.60 -6.92
N ASP A 210 13.89 20.06 -6.79
CA ASP A 210 14.67 19.54 -7.90
C ASP A 210 14.01 18.28 -8.50
N GLU A 211 13.47 17.40 -7.63
CA GLU A 211 12.71 16.22 -8.08
C GLU A 211 11.42 16.62 -8.82
N ARG A 212 10.81 17.74 -8.43
CA ARG A 212 9.63 18.26 -9.13
C ARG A 212 9.93 18.68 -10.58
N ALA A 213 11.14 19.16 -10.87
CA ALA A 213 11.55 19.49 -12.24
C ALA A 213 11.54 18.27 -13.18
N LEU A 214 11.66 17.06 -12.62
CA LEU A 214 11.62 15.80 -13.34
C LEU A 214 10.22 15.16 -13.39
N TRP A 215 9.15 15.95 -13.18
CA TRP A 215 7.77 15.48 -13.10
C TRP A 215 7.36 14.57 -14.28
N SER A 216 7.67 14.97 -15.51
CA SER A 216 7.35 14.20 -16.72
C SER A 216 8.09 12.86 -16.76
N ASP A 217 9.35 12.83 -16.35
CA ASP A 217 10.15 11.62 -16.32
C ASP A 217 9.64 10.63 -15.27
N TYR A 218 9.30 11.13 -14.07
CA TYR A 218 8.65 10.31 -13.05
C TYR A 218 7.30 9.79 -13.50
N ARG A 219 6.46 10.63 -14.14
CA ARG A 219 5.19 10.18 -14.68
C ARG A 219 5.38 9.04 -15.66
N ARG A 220 6.34 9.17 -16.58
CA ARG A 220 6.66 8.11 -17.54
C ARG A 220 7.19 6.85 -16.86
N ALA A 221 8.02 6.98 -15.83
CA ALA A 221 8.52 5.84 -15.07
C ALA A 221 7.39 5.10 -14.34
N TYR A 222 6.44 5.82 -13.74
CA TYR A 222 5.23 5.23 -13.15
C TYR A 222 4.37 4.51 -14.19
N GLU A 223 4.09 5.13 -15.35
CA GLU A 223 3.33 4.49 -16.42
C GLU A 223 3.96 3.15 -16.83
N LEU A 224 5.29 3.11 -17.00
CA LEU A 224 6.00 1.87 -17.31
C LEU A 224 5.91 0.82 -16.19
N ALA A 225 6.01 1.23 -14.93
CA ALA A 225 5.87 0.31 -13.80
C ALA A 225 4.45 -0.27 -13.73
N LEU A 226 3.43 0.57 -13.95
CA LEU A 226 2.02 0.17 -14.01
C LEU A 226 1.72 -0.75 -15.20
N GLU A 227 2.41 -0.58 -16.34
CA GLU A 227 2.27 -1.46 -17.50
C GLU A 227 2.98 -2.81 -17.30
N ARG A 228 4.24 -2.76 -16.85
CA ARG A 228 5.15 -3.91 -16.80
C ARG A 228 4.94 -4.83 -15.61
N CYS A 229 4.47 -4.26 -14.49
CA CYS A 229 4.30 -4.99 -13.22
C CYS A 229 2.83 -5.05 -12.78
N ASN A 230 1.88 -5.11 -13.73
CA ASN A 230 0.46 -5.28 -13.45
C ASN A 230 0.03 -6.72 -13.73
N THR A 231 0.35 -7.62 -12.81
CA THR A 231 0.05 -9.06 -12.92
C THR A 231 -1.25 -9.42 -12.21
N ASP A 232 -1.78 -10.64 -12.42
CA ASP A 232 -2.95 -11.13 -11.66
C ASP A 232 -2.61 -11.38 -10.19
N ALA A 233 -1.38 -11.81 -9.92
CA ALA A 233 -0.91 -12.06 -8.56
C ALA A 233 -0.83 -10.76 -7.73
N ALA A 234 -0.51 -9.64 -8.39
CA ALA A 234 -0.34 -8.35 -7.74
C ALA A 234 -0.75 -7.21 -8.69
N PRO A 235 -2.05 -6.94 -8.84
CA PRO A 235 -2.53 -5.85 -9.69
C PRO A 235 -2.27 -4.47 -9.08
N TRP A 236 -2.03 -3.47 -9.92
CA TRP A 236 -1.95 -2.09 -9.51
C TRP A 236 -3.32 -1.42 -9.41
N LEU A 237 -3.46 -0.59 -8.38
CA LEU A 237 -4.59 0.31 -8.16
C LEU A 237 -4.10 1.76 -8.27
N VAL A 238 -4.72 2.57 -9.13
CA VAL A 238 -4.48 4.01 -9.19
C VAL A 238 -5.50 4.70 -8.29
N VAL A 239 -5.02 5.32 -7.20
CA VAL A 239 -5.84 5.97 -6.20
C VAL A 239 -5.77 7.49 -6.37
N PRO A 240 -6.85 8.17 -6.78
CA PRO A 240 -6.91 9.64 -6.81
C PRO A 240 -6.54 10.24 -5.46
N SER A 241 -5.61 11.18 -5.42
CA SER A 241 -4.98 11.62 -4.16
C SER A 241 -4.96 13.12 -3.92
N ASP A 242 -5.57 13.93 -4.79
CA ASP A 242 -5.72 15.35 -4.56
C ASP A 242 -6.64 15.61 -3.35
N LYS A 243 -7.70 14.84 -3.21
CA LYS A 243 -8.57 14.85 -2.03
C LYS A 243 -8.04 13.88 -0.98
N LYS A 244 -7.38 14.37 0.08
CA LYS A 244 -6.78 13.57 1.14
C LYS A 244 -7.77 12.62 1.81
N TRP A 245 -9.00 13.09 2.06
CA TRP A 245 -10.05 12.31 2.69
C TRP A 245 -10.46 11.10 1.83
N TYR A 246 -10.63 11.31 0.51
CA TYR A 246 -10.97 10.24 -0.42
C TYR A 246 -9.87 9.18 -0.48
N ARG A 247 -8.61 9.62 -0.68
CA ARG A 247 -7.46 8.71 -0.68
C ARG A 247 -7.40 7.83 0.57
N ASN A 248 -7.58 8.41 1.74
CA ASN A 248 -7.53 7.68 3.01
C ASN A 248 -8.66 6.65 3.09
N TRP A 249 -9.89 7.07 2.77
CA TRP A 249 -11.05 6.16 2.71
C TRP A 249 -10.85 5.06 1.67
N ALA A 250 -10.39 5.40 0.47
CA ALA A 250 -10.23 4.45 -0.62
C ALA A 250 -9.21 3.35 -0.28
N VAL A 251 -8.06 3.72 0.31
CA VAL A 251 -7.07 2.72 0.72
C VAL A 251 -7.61 1.85 1.86
N ALA A 252 -8.28 2.42 2.87
CA ALA A 252 -8.91 1.63 3.92
C ALA A 252 -9.98 0.67 3.38
N ARG A 253 -10.80 1.12 2.42
CA ARG A 253 -11.81 0.28 1.77
C ARG A 253 -11.20 -0.86 0.96
N VAL A 254 -10.12 -0.60 0.23
CA VAL A 254 -9.39 -1.64 -0.51
C VAL A 254 -8.76 -2.66 0.43
N LEU A 255 -8.19 -2.21 1.56
CA LEU A 255 -7.67 -3.12 2.59
C LEU A 255 -8.78 -3.98 3.19
N LEU A 256 -9.95 -3.39 3.45
CA LEU A 256 -11.12 -4.14 3.92
C LEU A 256 -11.52 -5.22 2.90
N GLU A 257 -11.67 -4.87 1.62
CA GLU A 257 -12.01 -5.84 0.57
C GLU A 257 -10.97 -6.97 0.46
N ALA A 258 -9.68 -6.66 0.63
CA ALA A 258 -8.61 -7.66 0.63
C ALA A 258 -8.68 -8.61 1.83
N LEU A 259 -8.95 -8.08 3.03
CA LEU A 259 -9.10 -8.89 4.25
C LEU A 259 -10.39 -9.72 4.23
N GLU A 260 -11.52 -9.16 3.76
CA GLU A 260 -12.79 -9.88 3.57
C GLU A 260 -12.62 -11.06 2.61
N ALA A 261 -11.85 -10.89 1.52
CA ALA A 261 -11.59 -11.92 0.53
C ALA A 261 -10.80 -13.12 1.10
N LEU A 262 -10.08 -12.95 2.20
CA LEU A 262 -9.39 -14.04 2.90
C LEU A 262 -10.36 -14.99 3.61
N GLY A 263 -11.63 -14.62 3.87
CA GLY A 263 -12.60 -15.47 4.53
C GLY A 263 -12.18 -15.88 5.95
N LEU A 264 -11.58 -14.95 6.71
CA LEU A 264 -11.00 -15.24 8.02
C LEU A 264 -12.11 -15.51 9.07
N ALA A 265 -12.07 -16.68 9.69
CA ALA A 265 -12.83 -16.99 10.90
C ALA A 265 -11.90 -16.96 12.11
N TRP A 266 -12.46 -16.85 13.32
CA TRP A 266 -11.66 -17.05 14.54
C TRP A 266 -11.16 -18.49 14.62
N PRO A 267 -9.88 -18.73 14.91
CA PRO A 267 -9.37 -20.09 15.11
C PRO A 267 -10.04 -20.72 16.33
N LYS A 268 -10.23 -22.03 16.27
CA LYS A 268 -10.73 -22.79 17.43
C LYS A 268 -9.67 -22.84 18.53
N GLY A 269 -10.10 -22.74 19.79
CA GLY A 269 -9.21 -22.98 20.93
C GLY A 269 -8.67 -24.41 20.92
N THR A 270 -7.44 -24.58 21.42
CA THR A 270 -6.76 -25.88 21.55
C THR A 270 -7.04 -26.55 22.90
N PHE A 271 -8.05 -26.08 23.63
CA PHE A 271 -8.43 -26.54 24.98
C PHE A 271 -9.95 -26.64 25.09
N GLU A 272 -10.43 -27.46 26.05
CA GLU A 272 -11.83 -27.59 26.36
C GLU A 272 -12.32 -26.40 27.18
N VAL A 273 -13.15 -25.56 26.56
CA VAL A 273 -13.57 -24.25 27.11
C VAL A 273 -14.26 -24.39 28.45
N ASP A 274 -15.18 -25.36 28.58
CA ASP A 274 -15.99 -25.52 29.80
C ASP A 274 -15.14 -26.07 30.96
N GLU A 275 -14.15 -26.94 30.70
CA GLU A 275 -13.18 -27.36 31.69
C GLU A 275 -12.40 -26.15 32.24
N GLN A 276 -11.90 -25.26 31.35
CA GLN A 276 -11.10 -24.12 31.81
C GLN A 276 -12.00 -23.09 32.56
N LYS A 277 -13.26 -22.91 32.18
CA LYS A 277 -14.20 -22.09 32.96
C LYS A 277 -14.41 -22.64 34.37
N GLN A 278 -14.58 -23.96 34.51
CA GLN A 278 -14.72 -24.62 35.85
C GLN A 278 -13.47 -24.43 36.69
N ARG A 279 -12.28 -24.60 36.12
CA ARG A 279 -11.01 -24.38 36.83
C ARG A 279 -10.86 -22.93 37.29
N LEU A 280 -11.22 -21.95 36.47
CA LEU A 280 -11.19 -20.53 36.86
C LEU A 280 -12.19 -20.21 37.96
N ALA A 281 -13.38 -20.81 37.94
CA ALA A 281 -14.37 -20.62 38.99
C ALA A 281 -13.97 -21.20 40.35
N ALA A 282 -13.00 -22.12 40.40
CA ALA A 282 -12.48 -22.74 41.60
C ALA A 282 -11.25 -22.01 42.22
N THR A 283 -10.75 -20.92 41.55
CA THR A 283 -9.67 -20.05 42.03
C THR A 283 -10.19 -18.79 42.70
#